data_10c108e2f8d55624099980bca6d00dc9
#
_entry.id   10c108e2f8d55624099980bca6d00dc9
#
_cell.length_a   1.000
_cell.length_b   1.000
_cell.length_c   1.000
_cell.angle_alpha   90.00
_cell.angle_beta   90.00
_cell.angle_gamma   90.00
#
_symmetry.space_group_name_H-M   'P 1'
#
loop_
_entity.id
_entity.type
_entity.pdbx_description
1 polymer ?
#
loop_
_entity_poly.entity_id
_entity_poly.type
_entity_poly.pdbx_seq_one_letter_code
_entity_poly.pdbx_strand_id
1 'polypeptide(L)'
;MKIFLTFLIGMTVFLGCESKSGDSGSATAVVANPLIGTWQLVSGSTIRGKDTTTTDYTKGKKFLKIINATHFAFVGHDLNKGMDSLKFYSSGAGTYTLKDSSYTEHLQFCSDRNWEGNDFNFTIVINNDSLTQTGIEKVEKININQLNIERYVRVK
;
A
#
# COMPACT_ATOMS: atom_id res chain seq x y z
N MET A 1 31.56 -22.02 -86.23
CA MET A 1 31.18 -22.42 -84.89
C MET A 1 30.82 -21.13 -84.16
N LYS A 2 29.51 -20.80 -84.10
CA LYS A 2 29.03 -19.52 -83.59
C LYS A 2 28.41 -19.75 -82.19
N ILE A 3 28.98 -19.11 -81.18
CA ILE A 3 28.49 -19.14 -79.82
C ILE A 3 27.56 -17.97 -79.64
N PHE A 4 26.30 -18.26 -79.39
CA PHE A 4 25.28 -17.29 -78.97
C PHE A 4 25.35 -17.06 -77.47
N LEU A 5 25.65 -15.84 -77.08
CA LEU A 5 25.62 -15.41 -75.67
C LEU A 5 24.28 -14.74 -75.40
N THR A 6 23.41 -15.43 -74.65
CA THR A 6 22.13 -14.90 -74.26
C THR A 6 22.26 -14.12 -72.96
N PHE A 7 22.00 -12.81 -73.03
CA PHE A 7 22.00 -11.89 -71.87
C PHE A 7 20.66 -11.97 -71.16
N LEU A 8 20.65 -12.49 -69.93
CA LEU A 8 19.43 -12.54 -69.09
C LEU A 8 19.40 -11.30 -68.20
N ILE A 9 18.46 -10.38 -68.51
CA ILE A 9 18.22 -9.16 -67.70
C ILE A 9 17.36 -9.58 -66.47
N GLY A 10 17.98 -9.61 -65.32
CA GLY A 10 17.30 -9.81 -64.04
C GLY A 10 16.58 -8.54 -63.59
N MET A 11 15.28 -8.56 -63.58
CA MET A 11 14.44 -7.50 -63.06
C MET A 11 14.30 -7.65 -61.53
N THR A 12 15.03 -6.85 -60.76
CA THR A 12 14.91 -6.77 -59.30
C THR A 12 13.70 -5.95 -58.92
N VAL A 13 12.69 -6.62 -58.40
CA VAL A 13 11.52 -5.98 -57.80
C VAL A 13 11.88 -5.57 -56.38
N PHE A 14 12.05 -4.27 -56.12
CA PHE A 14 12.15 -3.71 -54.80
C PHE A 14 10.75 -3.71 -54.12
N LEU A 15 10.50 -4.65 -53.23
CA LEU A 15 9.36 -4.59 -52.33
C LEU A 15 9.69 -3.54 -51.23
N GLY A 16 9.11 -2.36 -51.40
CA GLY A 16 9.15 -1.33 -50.35
C GLY A 16 8.36 -1.78 -49.16
N CYS A 17 9.03 -2.02 -48.05
CA CYS A 17 8.40 -2.12 -46.74
C CYS A 17 7.91 -0.71 -46.31
N GLU A 18 6.62 -0.44 -46.41
CA GLU A 18 5.98 0.68 -45.73
C GLU A 18 6.01 0.42 -44.24
N SER A 19 6.92 1.14 -43.55
CA SER A 19 6.88 1.20 -42.09
C SER A 19 5.65 1.99 -41.66
N LYS A 20 4.60 1.29 -41.23
CA LYS A 20 3.52 1.92 -40.49
C LYS A 20 4.12 2.61 -39.26
N SER A 21 4.07 3.93 -39.25
CA SER A 21 4.32 4.74 -38.06
C SER A 21 3.35 4.25 -36.99
N GLY A 22 3.87 3.50 -36.02
CA GLY A 22 3.12 3.12 -34.82
C GLY A 22 2.72 4.39 -34.10
N ASP A 23 1.43 4.55 -33.93
CA ASP A 23 0.81 5.55 -33.07
C ASP A 23 1.47 5.42 -31.68
N SER A 24 2.28 6.42 -31.35
CA SER A 24 2.87 6.55 -30.00
C SER A 24 1.75 6.95 -29.07
N GLY A 25 0.94 5.96 -28.68
CA GLY A 25 0.01 6.13 -27.58
C GLY A 25 0.77 6.69 -26.39
N SER A 26 0.50 7.95 -26.06
CA SER A 26 1.02 8.61 -24.86
C SER A 26 0.66 7.72 -23.67
N ALA A 27 1.60 6.92 -23.21
CA ALA A 27 1.45 6.19 -21.96
C ALA A 27 1.25 7.25 -20.86
N THR A 28 0.02 7.45 -20.44
CA THR A 28 -0.30 8.26 -19.28
C THR A 28 0.52 7.66 -18.13
N ALA A 29 1.51 8.35 -17.64
CA ALA A 29 2.30 7.92 -16.50
C ALA A 29 1.33 7.65 -15.36
N VAL A 30 1.13 6.40 -14.99
CA VAL A 30 0.34 6.02 -13.83
C VAL A 30 1.06 6.63 -12.64
N VAL A 31 0.50 7.70 -12.09
CA VAL A 31 1.04 8.33 -10.88
C VAL A 31 1.04 7.24 -9.81
N ALA A 32 2.23 6.81 -9.41
CA ALA A 32 2.38 5.77 -8.41
C ALA A 32 1.68 6.23 -7.12
N ASN A 33 0.75 5.41 -6.60
CA ASN A 33 0.08 5.69 -5.35
C ASN A 33 1.12 5.75 -4.22
N PRO A 34 1.37 6.93 -3.61
CA PRO A 34 2.43 7.09 -2.62
C PRO A 34 2.17 6.33 -1.32
N LEU A 35 0.95 5.83 -1.11
CA LEU A 35 0.60 5.02 0.06
C LEU A 35 1.18 3.60 -0.02
N ILE A 36 1.38 3.08 -1.24
CA ILE A 36 1.89 1.72 -1.44
C ILE A 36 3.31 1.59 -0.88
N GLY A 37 3.53 0.54 -0.09
CA GLY A 37 4.81 0.22 0.51
C GLY A 37 4.71 -0.43 1.88
N THR A 38 5.84 -0.49 2.56
CA THR A 38 5.93 -0.97 3.94
C THR A 38 6.19 0.22 4.87
N TRP A 39 5.40 0.30 5.91
CA TRP A 39 5.40 1.38 6.87
C TRP A 39 5.64 0.85 8.29
N GLN A 40 6.58 1.42 9.01
CA GLN A 40 6.79 1.10 10.42
C GLN A 40 6.07 2.12 11.29
N LEU A 41 5.17 1.66 12.15
CA LEU A 41 4.53 2.51 13.15
C LEU A 41 5.58 2.97 14.16
N VAL A 42 5.65 4.27 14.39
CA VAL A 42 6.58 4.86 15.38
C VAL A 42 5.84 5.39 16.59
N SER A 43 4.62 5.90 16.43
CA SER A 43 3.75 6.26 17.55
C SER A 43 2.28 6.10 17.22
N GLY A 44 1.49 5.67 18.20
CA GLY A 44 0.04 5.62 18.14
C GLY A 44 -0.58 6.33 19.33
N SER A 45 -1.56 7.19 19.07
CA SER A 45 -2.31 7.89 20.12
C SER A 45 -3.78 7.57 20.01
N THR A 46 -4.42 7.19 21.10
CA THR A 46 -5.86 7.01 21.21
C THR A 46 -6.45 8.04 22.16
N ILE A 47 -7.54 8.67 21.76
CA ILE A 47 -8.26 9.69 22.55
C ILE A 47 -9.68 9.21 22.77
N ARG A 48 -10.04 9.02 24.04
CA ARG A 48 -11.39 8.63 24.49
C ARG A 48 -11.94 9.69 25.43
N GLY A 49 -12.89 10.48 24.98
CA GLY A 49 -13.38 11.62 25.76
C GLY A 49 -12.24 12.62 26.07
N LYS A 50 -11.85 12.71 27.34
CA LYS A 50 -10.73 13.59 27.78
C LYS A 50 -9.41 12.83 27.95
N ASP A 51 -9.41 11.51 27.86
CA ASP A 51 -8.25 10.69 28.12
C ASP A 51 -7.46 10.45 26.84
N THR A 52 -6.17 10.70 26.89
CA THR A 52 -5.23 10.46 25.80
C THR A 52 -4.17 9.46 26.23
N THR A 53 -4.04 8.39 25.47
CA THR A 53 -2.97 7.40 25.64
C THR A 53 -2.08 7.42 24.40
N THR A 54 -0.77 7.57 24.59
CA THR A 54 0.20 7.52 23.50
C THR A 54 1.18 6.37 23.74
N THR A 55 1.36 5.54 22.72
CA THR A 55 2.29 4.41 22.72
C THR A 55 3.47 4.74 21.80
N ASP A 56 4.68 4.59 22.30
CA ASP A 56 5.92 4.62 21.53
C ASP A 56 6.21 3.21 21.00
N TYR A 57 6.17 3.04 19.67
CA TYR A 57 6.42 1.77 19.00
C TYR A 57 7.89 1.59 18.58
N THR A 58 8.76 2.53 18.93
CA THR A 58 10.20 2.42 18.67
C THR A 58 10.93 1.64 19.77
N LYS A 59 10.26 1.36 20.88
CA LYS A 59 10.84 0.73 22.08
C LYS A 59 10.10 -0.54 22.47
N GLY A 60 10.84 -1.65 22.61
CA GLY A 60 10.32 -2.93 23.11
C GLY A 60 9.31 -3.63 22.22
N LYS A 61 8.88 -3.03 21.13
CA LYS A 61 7.93 -3.61 20.16
C LYS A 61 8.21 -3.11 18.75
N LYS A 62 7.72 -3.84 17.77
CA LYS A 62 7.76 -3.45 16.36
C LYS A 62 6.39 -3.70 15.73
N PHE A 63 5.96 -2.76 14.91
CA PHE A 63 4.69 -2.84 14.19
C PHE A 63 4.90 -2.39 12.75
N LEU A 64 4.50 -3.22 11.81
CA LEU A 64 4.56 -2.93 10.38
C LEU A 64 3.16 -2.91 9.78
N LYS A 65 2.94 -2.01 8.84
CA LYS A 65 1.80 -1.98 7.95
C LYS A 65 2.30 -2.11 6.52
N ILE A 66 1.79 -3.07 5.78
CA ILE A 66 2.16 -3.35 4.40
C ILE A 66 0.95 -3.04 3.53
N ILE A 67 1.12 -2.20 2.52
CA ILE A 67 0.05 -1.76 1.64
C ILE A 67 0.46 -2.03 0.20
N ASN A 68 -0.36 -2.77 -0.52
CA ASN A 68 -0.25 -2.96 -1.97
C ASN A 68 -1.35 -2.20 -2.71
N ALA A 69 -1.60 -2.48 -3.99
CA ALA A 69 -2.57 -1.74 -4.79
C ALA A 69 -4.04 -1.91 -4.31
N THR A 70 -4.36 -2.96 -3.57
CA THR A 70 -5.75 -3.34 -3.23
C THR A 70 -5.96 -3.68 -1.76
N HIS A 71 -4.91 -4.11 -1.07
CA HIS A 71 -4.99 -4.63 0.29
C HIS A 71 -4.00 -3.95 1.21
N PHE A 72 -4.33 -3.96 2.49
CA PHE A 72 -3.40 -3.68 3.57
C PHE A 72 -3.29 -4.90 4.48
N ALA A 73 -2.17 -5.00 5.17
CA ALA A 73 -1.97 -5.91 6.29
C ALA A 73 -1.12 -5.21 7.35
N PHE A 74 -1.35 -5.56 8.61
CA PHE A 74 -0.47 -5.13 9.68
C PHE A 74 -0.08 -6.31 10.57
N VAL A 75 1.09 -6.21 11.15
CA VAL A 75 1.60 -7.14 12.16
C VAL A 75 2.48 -6.40 13.16
N GLY A 76 2.26 -6.67 14.42
CA GLY A 76 3.05 -6.11 15.50
C GLY A 76 3.28 -7.14 16.60
N HIS A 77 4.46 -7.08 17.22
CA HIS A 77 4.80 -7.92 18.36
C HIS A 77 5.81 -7.23 19.27
N ASP A 78 5.91 -7.72 20.52
CA ASP A 78 7.01 -7.34 21.40
C ASP A 78 8.35 -7.92 20.92
N LEU A 79 9.45 -7.25 21.22
CA LEU A 79 10.79 -7.69 20.84
C LEU A 79 11.41 -8.68 21.84
N ASN A 80 10.71 -8.96 22.93
CA ASN A 80 11.16 -9.87 24.00
C ASN A 80 10.53 -11.27 23.86
N LYS A 81 10.03 -11.62 22.68
CA LYS A 81 9.48 -12.95 22.35
C LYS A 81 8.37 -13.42 23.29
N GLY A 82 7.57 -12.49 23.82
CA GLY A 82 6.51 -12.79 24.78
C GLY A 82 6.99 -13.24 26.17
N MET A 83 8.24 -12.98 26.50
CA MET A 83 8.86 -13.45 27.74
C MET A 83 8.54 -12.56 28.96
N ASP A 84 8.08 -11.34 28.76
CA ASP A 84 7.68 -10.44 29.84
C ASP A 84 6.16 -10.40 30.05
N SER A 85 5.73 -9.70 31.10
CA SER A 85 4.33 -9.58 31.48
C SER A 85 3.49 -8.74 30.48
N LEU A 86 4.14 -7.95 29.65
CA LEU A 86 3.51 -7.05 28.66
C LEU A 86 3.60 -7.64 27.25
N LYS A 87 3.19 -8.90 27.10
CA LYS A 87 3.11 -9.56 25.81
C LYS A 87 2.27 -8.74 24.84
N PHE A 88 2.83 -8.49 23.66
CA PHE A 88 2.13 -7.78 22.61
C PHE A 88 2.20 -8.56 21.31
N TYR A 89 1.04 -8.87 20.77
CA TYR A 89 0.87 -9.37 19.43
C TYR A 89 -0.40 -8.79 18.83
N SER A 90 -0.32 -8.26 17.62
CA SER A 90 -1.47 -7.76 16.88
C SER A 90 -1.26 -8.01 15.40
N SER A 91 -2.28 -8.45 14.71
CA SER A 91 -2.26 -8.62 13.26
C SER A 91 -3.65 -8.41 12.69
N GLY A 92 -3.69 -7.96 11.45
CA GLY A 92 -4.91 -7.81 10.71
C GLY A 92 -4.64 -7.55 9.23
N ALA A 93 -5.67 -7.72 8.43
CA ALA A 93 -5.61 -7.47 7.00
C ALA A 93 -7.00 -7.21 6.42
N GLY A 94 -7.02 -6.59 5.26
CA GLY A 94 -8.25 -6.34 4.53
C GLY A 94 -8.01 -5.59 3.24
N THR A 95 -9.08 -5.16 2.62
CA THR A 95 -9.03 -4.27 1.47
C THR A 95 -9.13 -2.81 1.91
N TYR A 96 -8.79 -1.90 1.04
CA TYR A 96 -8.97 -0.48 1.30
C TYR A 96 -9.47 0.27 0.08
N THR A 97 -10.03 1.43 0.32
CA THR A 97 -10.28 2.44 -0.70
C THR A 97 -9.53 3.71 -0.37
N LEU A 98 -9.01 4.39 -1.41
CA LEU A 98 -8.34 5.68 -1.26
C LEU A 98 -8.91 6.65 -2.29
N LYS A 99 -9.38 7.80 -1.79
CA LYS A 99 -9.79 8.94 -2.61
C LYS A 99 -9.20 10.19 -2.02
N ASP A 100 -8.26 10.80 -2.72
CA ASP A 100 -7.48 11.94 -2.22
C ASP A 100 -6.78 11.60 -0.89
N SER A 101 -7.16 12.23 0.22
CA SER A 101 -6.68 11.90 1.57
C SER A 101 -7.63 11.01 2.38
N SER A 102 -8.80 10.66 1.84
CA SER A 102 -9.76 9.79 2.50
C SER A 102 -9.39 8.33 2.26
N TYR A 103 -9.01 7.64 3.32
CA TYR A 103 -8.55 6.26 3.33
C TYR A 103 -9.49 5.43 4.20
N THR A 104 -10.18 4.47 3.60
CA THR A 104 -11.09 3.57 4.32
C THR A 104 -10.52 2.17 4.31
N GLU A 105 -10.30 1.61 5.50
CA GLU A 105 -9.93 0.21 5.71
C GLU A 105 -11.18 -0.64 5.92
N HIS A 106 -11.31 -1.72 5.14
CA HIS A 106 -12.30 -2.78 5.32
C HIS A 106 -11.62 -3.96 6.00
N LEU A 107 -11.66 -4.01 7.35
CA LEU A 107 -10.90 -4.98 8.13
C LEU A 107 -11.56 -6.37 8.10
N GLN A 108 -10.98 -7.28 7.32
CA GLN A 108 -11.52 -8.63 7.09
C GLN A 108 -10.96 -9.68 8.04
N PHE A 109 -9.71 -9.48 8.47
CA PHE A 109 -8.99 -10.40 9.35
C PHE A 109 -8.35 -9.62 10.48
N CYS A 110 -8.51 -10.09 11.72
CA CYS A 110 -7.87 -9.48 12.88
C CYS A 110 -7.58 -10.52 13.95
N SER A 111 -6.43 -10.40 14.64
CA SER A 111 -6.09 -11.24 15.79
C SER A 111 -7.10 -11.09 16.93
N ASP A 112 -7.68 -9.89 17.13
CA ASP A 112 -8.88 -9.71 17.93
C ASP A 112 -10.12 -9.76 17.03
N ARG A 113 -10.80 -10.90 17.01
CA ARG A 113 -11.93 -11.20 16.15
C ARG A 113 -13.13 -10.24 16.32
N ASN A 114 -13.17 -9.48 17.42
CA ASN A 114 -14.24 -8.49 17.63
C ASN A 114 -14.13 -7.28 16.71
N TRP A 115 -12.95 -7.04 16.14
CA TRP A 115 -12.69 -5.93 15.21
C TRP A 115 -13.04 -6.27 13.76
N GLU A 116 -13.16 -7.54 13.42
CA GLU A 116 -13.43 -7.98 12.05
C GLU A 116 -14.79 -7.53 11.54
N GLY A 117 -14.85 -7.27 10.23
CA GLY A 117 -16.07 -6.87 9.53
C GLY A 117 -16.44 -5.39 9.72
N ASN A 118 -15.57 -4.59 10.33
CA ASN A 118 -15.78 -3.15 10.47
C ASN A 118 -15.01 -2.37 9.40
N ASP A 119 -15.56 -1.21 9.06
CA ASP A 119 -14.95 -0.22 8.19
C ASP A 119 -14.45 0.95 9.04
N PHE A 120 -13.20 1.34 8.81
CA PHE A 120 -12.58 2.45 9.51
C PHE A 120 -12.18 3.53 8.52
N ASN A 121 -12.71 4.73 8.73
CA ASN A 121 -12.46 5.89 7.87
C ASN A 121 -11.37 6.77 8.48
N PHE A 122 -10.31 6.96 7.74
CA PHE A 122 -9.17 7.78 8.15
C PHE A 122 -8.91 8.89 7.14
N THR A 123 -8.33 9.97 7.64
CA THR A 123 -7.61 10.94 6.82
C THR A 123 -6.13 10.60 6.87
N ILE A 124 -5.48 10.53 5.72
CA ILE A 124 -4.04 10.30 5.62
C ILE A 124 -3.31 11.54 5.11
N VAL A 125 -2.11 11.74 5.64
CA VAL A 125 -1.16 12.76 5.17
C VAL A 125 0.18 12.06 4.95
N ILE A 126 0.69 12.12 3.72
CA ILE A 126 2.01 11.60 3.36
C ILE A 126 2.93 12.78 3.07
N ASN A 127 4.07 12.82 3.75
CA ASN A 127 5.11 13.80 3.52
C ASN A 127 6.46 13.07 3.45
N ASN A 128 7.00 12.93 2.23
CA ASN A 128 8.18 12.12 1.93
C ASN A 128 8.03 10.68 2.48
N ASP A 129 8.90 10.30 3.41
CA ASP A 129 8.92 8.98 4.05
C ASP A 129 8.06 8.92 5.33
N SER A 130 7.19 9.89 5.58
CA SER A 130 6.30 9.92 6.75
C SER A 130 4.85 9.80 6.33
N LEU A 131 4.06 9.00 7.06
CA LEU A 131 2.62 8.84 6.91
C LEU A 131 1.97 9.10 8.27
N THR A 132 0.96 9.99 8.30
CA THR A 132 0.05 10.13 9.43
C THR A 132 -1.34 9.65 9.00
N GLN A 133 -1.94 8.77 9.80
CA GLN A 133 -3.29 8.25 9.64
C GLN A 133 -4.11 8.71 10.86
N THR A 134 -5.26 9.34 10.64
CA THR A 134 -6.11 9.88 11.72
C THR A 134 -7.56 9.59 11.43
N GLY A 135 -8.29 9.02 12.37
CA GLY A 135 -9.72 8.74 12.21
C GLY A 135 -10.39 8.19 13.46
N ILE A 136 -11.70 8.12 13.42
CA ILE A 136 -12.49 7.53 14.49
C ILE A 136 -12.57 6.01 14.28
N GLU A 137 -12.15 5.25 15.28
CA GLU A 137 -12.40 3.84 15.39
C GLU A 137 -13.62 3.62 16.29
N LYS A 138 -14.67 3.07 15.70
CA LYS A 138 -15.90 2.75 16.42
C LYS A 138 -16.26 1.27 16.22
N VAL A 139 -16.30 0.51 17.31
CA VAL A 139 -16.72 -0.89 17.33
C VAL A 139 -17.75 -1.04 18.44
N GLU A 140 -19.01 -0.96 18.07
CA GLU A 140 -20.14 -0.95 19.04
C GLU A 140 -20.19 -2.20 19.92
N LYS A 141 -19.93 -3.36 19.32
CA LYS A 141 -19.96 -4.66 20.00
C LYS A 141 -19.07 -4.73 21.24
N ILE A 142 -17.98 -3.98 21.27
CA ILE A 142 -17.02 -3.95 22.39
C ILE A 142 -16.88 -2.55 23.01
N ASN A 143 -17.85 -1.67 22.72
CA ASN A 143 -17.90 -0.31 23.27
C ASN A 143 -16.62 0.52 23.03
N ILE A 144 -16.04 0.37 21.82
CA ILE A 144 -14.93 1.20 21.37
C ILE A 144 -15.50 2.40 20.61
N ASN A 145 -15.10 3.59 21.01
CA ASN A 145 -15.31 4.85 20.28
C ASN A 145 -14.16 5.78 20.63
N GLN A 146 -13.19 5.91 19.73
CA GLN A 146 -11.96 6.63 20.00
C GLN A 146 -11.45 7.32 18.74
N LEU A 147 -10.81 8.47 18.91
CA LEU A 147 -9.95 9.01 17.86
C LEU A 147 -8.61 8.28 17.90
N ASN A 148 -8.21 7.70 16.78
CA ASN A 148 -6.92 7.06 16.59
C ASN A 148 -6.03 7.95 15.71
N ILE A 149 -4.77 8.14 16.13
CA ILE A 149 -3.74 8.89 15.40
C ILE A 149 -2.49 8.04 15.35
N GLU A 150 -2.13 7.60 14.16
CA GLU A 150 -0.96 6.75 13.93
C GLU A 150 0.07 7.49 13.08
N ARG A 151 1.34 7.38 13.46
CA ARG A 151 2.46 7.97 12.74
C ARG A 151 3.44 6.89 12.34
N TYR A 152 3.73 6.85 11.05
CA TYR A 152 4.56 5.84 10.43
C TYR A 152 5.75 6.47 9.72
N VAL A 153 6.79 5.68 9.54
CA VAL A 153 7.92 5.95 8.64
C VAL A 153 8.03 4.83 7.61
N ARG A 154 8.41 5.19 6.40
CA ARG A 154 8.60 4.22 5.31
C ARG A 154 9.81 3.33 5.60
N VAL A 155 9.63 2.03 5.41
CA VAL A 155 10.74 1.07 5.44
C VAL A 155 11.40 1.07 4.05
N LYS A 156 12.72 1.27 4.04
CA LYS A 156 13.57 1.24 2.83
C LYS A 156 14.20 -0.13 2.64
#